data_7ea087bc44299d064af5a3f9dd1e44ea
#
_entry.id   7ea087bc44299d064af5a3f9dd1e44ea
#
_cell.length_a   1.000
_cell.length_b   1.000
_cell.length_c   1.000
_cell.angle_alpha   90.00
_cell.angle_beta   90.00
_cell.angle_gamma   90.00
#
_symmetry.space_group_name_H-M   'P 1'
#
loop_
_entity.id
_entity.type
_entity.pdbx_description
1 polymer ?
#
loop_
_entity_poly.entity_id
_entity_poly.type
_entity_poly.pdbx_seq_one_letter_code
_entity_poly.pdbx_strand_id
1 'polypeptide(L)'
;GLGDVYKRQIIDSCGELLDEWKKDEHFESVALTLNVGGESIIDDETFDQADFLKKVAASPECPKSACPSPERYMKAFDCDADHIYAVTLSAELSGSYNSAVLGRNLLEEEKPGRKIHIFNSKSASIGQTLIGMKIQECEEAGYSFEKVIETVDEYIAGQHTFFVLDNLETLRKNGRLSKVKALVASALKIKPVMGSTDEGNICQLDQARGINKALVKMAGQIAEKTQNSEEKVLAISHCNCHERAILLKNALQEKMPLKNIVVLDTAGVSSMYANDGGVIVAV
;
A
#
# COMPACT_ATOMS: atom_id res chain seq x y z
N GLY A 1 27.21 13.31 -20.08
CA GLY A 1 26.24 12.83 -19.18
C GLY A 1 26.12 11.35 -19.33
N LEU A 2 26.25 10.65 -18.22
CA LEU A 2 25.80 9.29 -18.15
C LEU A 2 24.34 9.33 -18.59
N GLY A 3 24.03 8.72 -19.72
CA GLY A 3 22.65 8.66 -20.17
C GLY A 3 21.82 8.11 -19.04
N ASP A 4 20.92 8.93 -18.52
CA ASP A 4 20.01 8.48 -17.51
C ASP A 4 19.27 7.27 -18.08
N VAL A 5 19.48 6.10 -17.49
CA VAL A 5 18.68 4.93 -17.80
C VAL A 5 17.25 5.34 -17.53
N TYR A 6 16.46 5.51 -18.58
CA TYR A 6 15.07 5.92 -18.42
C TYR A 6 14.33 4.81 -17.69
N LYS A 7 13.78 5.14 -16.56
CA LYS A 7 13.06 4.19 -15.69
C LYS A 7 11.60 4.57 -15.59
N ARG A 8 10.76 3.57 -15.43
CA ARG A 8 9.33 3.76 -15.20
C ARG A 8 8.88 2.92 -14.03
N GLN A 9 8.29 3.55 -13.04
CA GLN A 9 7.60 2.85 -11.97
C GLN A 9 6.09 2.92 -12.16
N ILE A 10 5.44 1.79 -12.04
CA ILE A 10 3.99 1.65 -12.15
C ILE A 10 3.48 1.11 -10.84
N ILE A 11 2.65 1.89 -10.16
CA ILE A 11 2.12 1.53 -8.84
C ILE A 11 0.60 1.49 -8.97
N ASP A 12 -0.03 0.39 -8.53
CA ASP A 12 -1.49 0.40 -8.53
C ASP A 12 -2.01 1.39 -7.48
N SER A 13 -3.25 1.84 -7.63
CA SER A 13 -3.75 2.96 -6.85
C SER A 13 -3.99 2.66 -5.37
N CYS A 14 -3.81 1.41 -4.93
CA CYS A 14 -3.78 1.11 -3.50
C CYS A 14 -2.55 1.77 -2.83
N GLY A 15 -1.45 1.90 -3.55
CA GLY A 15 -0.25 2.58 -3.06
C GLY A 15 -0.38 4.10 -3.15
N GLU A 16 -0.19 4.80 -2.06
CA GLU A 16 -0.15 6.25 -2.05
C GLU A 16 1.09 6.74 -2.78
N LEU A 17 0.90 7.70 -3.68
CA LEU A 17 2.02 8.37 -4.35
C LEU A 17 2.53 9.54 -3.51
N LEU A 18 3.84 9.69 -3.43
CA LEU A 18 4.44 10.91 -2.92
C LEU A 18 4.03 12.10 -3.83
N ASP A 19 3.90 13.28 -3.27
CA ASP A 19 3.51 14.46 -4.06
C ASP A 19 4.46 14.72 -5.23
N GLU A 20 5.75 14.54 -5.02
CA GLU A 20 6.76 14.68 -6.08
C GLU A 20 6.58 13.66 -7.21
N TRP A 21 6.06 12.47 -6.93
CA TRP A 21 5.83 11.44 -7.96
C TRP A 21 4.64 11.75 -8.85
N LYS A 22 3.64 12.47 -8.33
CA LYS A 22 2.42 12.81 -9.10
C LYS A 22 2.69 13.66 -10.31
N LYS A 23 3.79 14.42 -10.29
CA LYS A 23 4.21 15.32 -11.39
C LYS A 23 5.40 14.78 -12.16
N ASP A 24 5.93 13.62 -11.77
CA ASP A 24 7.11 13.01 -12.36
C ASP A 24 6.67 11.96 -13.40
N GLU A 25 7.06 12.15 -14.64
CA GLU A 25 6.74 11.23 -15.74
C GLU A 25 7.34 9.83 -15.58
N HIS A 26 8.29 9.65 -14.64
CA HIS A 26 8.86 8.35 -14.33
C HIS A 26 7.92 7.48 -13.48
N PHE A 27 6.82 8.04 -12.98
CA PHE A 27 5.84 7.34 -12.16
C PHE A 27 4.46 7.37 -12.81
N GLU A 28 3.80 6.23 -12.79
CA GLU A 28 2.42 6.10 -13.28
C GLU A 28 1.59 5.30 -12.28
N SER A 29 0.41 5.80 -11.97
CA SER A 29 -0.56 5.08 -11.16
C SER A 29 -1.52 4.31 -12.07
N VAL A 30 -1.77 3.05 -11.75
CA VAL A 30 -2.77 2.22 -12.42
C VAL A 30 -3.97 2.07 -11.50
N ALA A 31 -5.08 2.67 -11.89
CA ALA A 31 -6.24 2.84 -11.02
C ALA A 31 -7.05 1.56 -10.86
N LEU A 32 -7.39 1.24 -9.60
CA LEU A 32 -8.49 0.35 -9.28
C LEU A 32 -9.80 1.15 -9.40
N THR A 33 -10.91 0.43 -9.52
CA THR A 33 -12.23 1.02 -9.54
C THR A 33 -12.94 0.74 -8.23
N LEU A 34 -13.60 1.75 -7.67
CA LEU A 34 -14.36 1.66 -6.43
C LEU A 34 -15.85 1.72 -6.76
N ASN A 35 -16.62 0.82 -6.19
CA ASN A 35 -18.07 0.76 -6.40
C ASN A 35 -18.78 1.01 -5.07
N VAL A 36 -19.56 2.07 -4.99
CA VAL A 36 -20.33 2.46 -3.82
C VAL A 36 -21.70 3.01 -4.25
N GLY A 37 -22.78 2.47 -3.67
CA GLY A 37 -24.13 2.95 -3.95
C GLY A 37 -24.52 2.90 -5.43
N GLY A 38 -24.05 1.91 -6.18
CA GLY A 38 -24.31 1.79 -7.62
C GLY A 38 -23.45 2.70 -8.51
N GLU A 39 -22.56 3.49 -7.91
CA GLU A 39 -21.66 4.39 -8.63
C GLU A 39 -20.26 3.77 -8.71
N SER A 40 -19.64 3.90 -9.89
CA SER A 40 -18.24 3.50 -10.11
C SER A 40 -17.34 4.72 -10.06
N ILE A 41 -16.33 4.67 -9.21
CA ILE A 41 -15.36 5.75 -9.01
C ILE A 41 -13.98 5.22 -9.37
N ILE A 42 -13.27 5.92 -10.24
CA ILE A 42 -11.90 5.56 -10.62
C ILE A 42 -10.96 6.16 -9.57
N ASP A 43 -10.09 5.33 -9.00
CA ASP A 43 -9.12 5.78 -8.00
C ASP A 43 -7.89 6.39 -8.68
N ASP A 44 -8.07 7.56 -9.24
CA ASP A 44 -7.03 8.36 -9.91
C ASP A 44 -6.88 9.73 -9.25
N GLU A 45 -6.25 10.67 -9.94
CA GLU A 45 -6.01 12.02 -9.45
C GLU A 45 -7.29 12.83 -9.20
N THR A 46 -8.44 12.37 -9.72
CA THR A 46 -9.74 13.01 -9.48
C THR A 46 -10.42 12.54 -8.21
N PHE A 47 -9.85 11.56 -7.51
CA PHE A 47 -10.44 11.02 -6.29
C PHE A 47 -10.57 12.08 -5.20
N ASP A 48 -11.79 12.21 -4.65
CA ASP A 48 -12.12 13.11 -3.56
C ASP A 48 -12.49 12.29 -2.33
N GLN A 49 -11.58 12.26 -1.34
CA GLN A 49 -11.75 11.47 -0.14
C GLN A 49 -13.00 11.86 0.66
N ALA A 50 -13.22 13.15 0.87
CA ALA A 50 -14.35 13.62 1.67
C ALA A 50 -15.70 13.26 1.02
N ASP A 51 -15.80 13.44 -0.29
CA ASP A 51 -16.99 13.04 -1.06
C ASP A 51 -17.20 11.53 -1.01
N PHE A 52 -16.14 10.76 -1.20
CA PHE A 52 -16.18 9.30 -1.13
C PHE A 52 -16.68 8.79 0.23
N LEU A 53 -16.15 9.34 1.33
CA LEU A 53 -16.56 8.95 2.68
C LEU A 53 -18.04 9.26 2.94
N LYS A 54 -18.54 10.37 2.41
CA LYS A 54 -19.98 10.69 2.47
C LYS A 54 -20.82 9.66 1.71
N LYS A 55 -20.39 9.26 0.52
CA LYS A 55 -21.08 8.24 -0.29
C LYS A 55 -21.10 6.88 0.42
N VAL A 56 -19.99 6.49 1.03
CA VAL A 56 -19.90 5.24 1.80
C VAL A 56 -20.87 5.29 2.99
N ALA A 57 -20.88 6.40 3.74
CA ALA A 57 -21.77 6.56 4.89
C ALA A 57 -23.26 6.53 4.50
N ALA A 58 -23.59 7.03 3.32
CA ALA A 58 -24.97 7.08 2.82
C ALA A 58 -25.43 5.76 2.16
N SER A 59 -24.50 4.87 1.83
CA SER A 59 -24.82 3.62 1.14
C SER A 59 -25.24 2.53 2.12
N PRO A 60 -26.38 1.84 1.86
CA PRO A 60 -26.75 0.67 2.66
C PRO A 60 -25.88 -0.55 2.36
N GLU A 61 -25.20 -0.56 1.23
CA GLU A 61 -24.34 -1.66 0.80
C GLU A 61 -22.87 -1.34 1.07
N CYS A 62 -22.10 -2.39 1.40
CA CYS A 62 -20.66 -2.27 1.57
C CYS A 62 -19.99 -1.92 0.23
N PRO A 63 -19.07 -0.95 0.20
CA PRO A 63 -18.33 -0.66 -1.02
C PRO A 63 -17.44 -1.83 -1.43
N LYS A 64 -17.15 -1.91 -2.73
CA LYS A 64 -16.30 -2.95 -3.31
C LYS A 64 -15.28 -2.31 -4.23
N SER A 65 -14.17 -3.01 -4.46
CA SER A 65 -13.16 -2.60 -5.43
C SER A 65 -12.97 -3.65 -6.50
N ALA A 66 -12.51 -3.21 -7.66
CA ALA A 66 -12.10 -4.07 -8.77
C ALA A 66 -10.67 -3.75 -9.16
N CYS A 67 -9.83 -4.79 -9.33
CA CYS A 67 -8.46 -4.61 -9.73
C CYS A 67 -8.35 -4.14 -11.19
N PRO A 68 -7.21 -3.56 -11.60
CA PRO A 68 -6.98 -3.17 -12.98
C PRO A 68 -6.96 -4.40 -13.89
N SER A 69 -7.35 -4.21 -15.16
CA SER A 69 -7.29 -5.28 -16.16
C SER A 69 -5.85 -5.56 -16.60
N PRO A 70 -5.59 -6.75 -17.17
CA PRO A 70 -4.30 -7.02 -17.81
C PRO A 70 -3.98 -6.04 -18.93
N GLU A 71 -4.96 -5.64 -19.72
CA GLU A 71 -4.81 -4.68 -20.82
C GLU A 71 -4.39 -3.30 -20.31
N ARG A 72 -4.91 -2.89 -19.15
CA ARG A 72 -4.51 -1.62 -18.53
C ARG A 72 -3.04 -1.63 -18.12
N TYR A 73 -2.58 -2.74 -17.54
CA TYR A 73 -1.16 -2.92 -17.22
C TYR A 73 -0.30 -3.00 -18.47
N MET A 74 -0.73 -3.74 -19.49
CA MET A 74 -0.04 -3.82 -20.77
C MET A 74 0.22 -2.43 -21.34
N LYS A 75 -0.79 -1.56 -21.32
CA LYS A 75 -0.68 -0.18 -21.78
C LYS A 75 0.35 0.61 -20.97
N ALA A 76 0.36 0.43 -19.65
CA ALA A 76 1.33 1.10 -18.78
C ALA A 76 2.76 0.65 -19.03
N PHE A 77 2.97 -0.64 -19.33
CA PHE A 77 4.27 -1.20 -19.61
C PHE A 77 4.80 -0.86 -21.03
N ASP A 78 3.92 -0.45 -21.93
CA ASP A 78 4.29 -0.10 -23.31
C ASP A 78 4.85 1.33 -23.35
N CYS A 79 6.09 1.46 -22.93
CA CYS A 79 6.83 2.72 -22.91
C CYS A 79 8.28 2.46 -23.28
N ASP A 80 9.04 3.53 -23.55
CA ASP A 80 10.42 3.45 -24.00
C ASP A 80 11.46 3.34 -22.88
N ALA A 81 11.02 3.13 -21.65
CA ALA A 81 11.91 3.00 -20.50
C ALA A 81 12.79 1.75 -20.62
N ASP A 82 14.07 1.88 -20.25
CA ASP A 82 15.01 0.76 -20.22
C ASP A 82 14.72 -0.18 -19.06
N HIS A 83 14.27 0.36 -17.92
CA HIS A 83 13.88 -0.40 -16.74
C HIS A 83 12.45 -0.06 -16.35
N ILE A 84 11.59 -1.07 -16.29
CA ILE A 84 10.19 -0.92 -15.93
C ILE A 84 9.89 -1.79 -14.70
N TYR A 85 9.35 -1.17 -13.66
CA TYR A 85 9.01 -1.84 -12.41
C TYR A 85 7.55 -1.59 -12.08
N ALA A 86 6.84 -2.62 -11.62
CA ALA A 86 5.49 -2.47 -11.08
C ALA A 86 5.47 -2.86 -9.61
N VAL A 87 4.71 -2.14 -8.80
CA VAL A 87 4.46 -2.45 -7.40
C VAL A 87 2.97 -2.60 -7.22
N THR A 88 2.52 -3.79 -6.88
CA THR A 88 1.09 -4.08 -6.72
C THR A 88 0.71 -4.29 -5.27
N LEU A 89 -0.56 -4.09 -4.97
CA LEU A 89 -1.21 -4.59 -3.76
C LEU A 89 -0.91 -6.08 -3.59
N SER A 90 -0.78 -6.55 -2.36
CA SER A 90 -0.51 -7.96 -2.06
C SER A 90 -1.36 -8.90 -2.94
N ALA A 91 -0.72 -9.88 -3.55
CA ALA A 91 -1.38 -10.89 -4.38
C ALA A 91 -2.40 -11.73 -3.59
N GLU A 92 -2.24 -11.81 -2.26
CA GLU A 92 -3.17 -12.51 -1.38
C GLU A 92 -4.46 -11.71 -1.13
N LEU A 93 -4.44 -10.39 -1.40
CA LEU A 93 -5.57 -9.50 -1.13
C LEU A 93 -6.28 -9.04 -2.41
N SER A 94 -5.64 -9.11 -3.56
CA SER A 94 -6.18 -8.56 -4.82
C SER A 94 -5.65 -9.30 -6.04
N GLY A 95 -6.42 -9.30 -7.12
CA GLY A 95 -6.00 -9.79 -8.42
C GLY A 95 -5.04 -8.87 -9.18
N SER A 96 -4.67 -7.71 -8.62
CA SER A 96 -3.83 -6.72 -9.29
C SER A 96 -2.46 -7.29 -9.72
N TYR A 97 -1.81 -8.07 -8.87
CA TYR A 97 -0.54 -8.73 -9.21
C TYR A 97 -0.68 -9.65 -10.43
N ASN A 98 -1.70 -10.50 -10.44
CA ASN A 98 -1.94 -11.40 -11.57
C ASN A 98 -2.26 -10.63 -12.86
N SER A 99 -3.03 -9.56 -12.77
CA SER A 99 -3.30 -8.68 -13.92
C SER A 99 -2.02 -8.06 -14.47
N ALA A 100 -1.12 -7.63 -13.60
CA ALA A 100 0.17 -7.06 -14.00
C ALA A 100 1.05 -8.12 -14.71
N VAL A 101 1.11 -9.34 -14.17
CA VAL A 101 1.86 -10.45 -14.79
C VAL A 101 1.30 -10.77 -16.17
N LEU A 102 -0.01 -10.88 -16.29
CA LEU A 102 -0.67 -11.13 -17.59
C LEU A 102 -0.43 -9.98 -18.57
N GLY A 103 -0.50 -8.74 -18.12
CA GLY A 103 -0.23 -7.56 -18.95
C GLY A 103 1.20 -7.54 -19.49
N ARG A 104 2.18 -7.88 -18.65
CA ARG A 104 3.56 -8.05 -19.07
C ARG A 104 3.70 -9.14 -20.14
N ASN A 105 3.07 -10.30 -19.91
CA ASN A 105 3.17 -11.42 -20.83
C ASN A 105 2.53 -11.08 -22.19
N LEU A 106 1.41 -10.39 -22.20
CA LEU A 106 0.76 -9.91 -23.43
C LEU A 106 1.67 -8.96 -24.21
N LEU A 107 2.32 -8.03 -23.52
CA LEU A 107 3.24 -7.10 -24.17
C LEU A 107 4.47 -7.80 -24.73
N GLU A 108 5.02 -8.78 -23.99
CA GLU A 108 6.18 -9.56 -24.42
C GLU A 108 5.89 -10.32 -25.71
N GLU A 109 4.68 -10.81 -25.89
CA GLU A 109 4.28 -11.47 -27.15
C GLU A 109 4.25 -10.51 -28.34
N GLU A 110 3.80 -9.27 -28.13
CA GLU A 110 3.70 -8.27 -29.19
C GLU A 110 4.99 -7.52 -29.44
N LYS A 111 5.70 -7.17 -28.38
CA LYS A 111 6.91 -6.33 -28.40
C LYS A 111 7.97 -6.89 -27.43
N PRO A 112 8.65 -7.97 -27.82
CA PRO A 112 9.62 -8.64 -26.94
C PRO A 112 10.83 -7.77 -26.61
N GLY A 113 11.51 -8.11 -25.52
CA GLY A 113 12.81 -7.57 -25.16
C GLY A 113 12.79 -6.43 -24.14
N ARG A 114 11.62 -6.04 -23.63
CA ARG A 114 11.54 -5.06 -22.55
C ARG A 114 11.93 -5.67 -21.20
N LYS A 115 12.63 -4.91 -20.39
CA LYS A 115 12.95 -5.29 -19.02
C LYS A 115 11.83 -4.83 -18.09
N ILE A 116 10.94 -5.74 -17.75
CA ILE A 116 9.77 -5.47 -16.90
C ILE A 116 9.80 -6.43 -15.72
N HIS A 117 9.75 -5.90 -14.50
CA HIS A 117 9.64 -6.72 -13.30
C HIS A 117 8.47 -6.24 -12.44
N ILE A 118 7.70 -7.19 -11.92
CA ILE A 118 6.52 -6.90 -11.10
C ILE A 118 6.81 -7.39 -9.68
N PHE A 119 6.76 -6.45 -8.73
CA PHE A 119 6.91 -6.75 -7.32
C PHE A 119 5.54 -6.97 -6.69
N ASN A 120 5.35 -8.16 -6.12
CA ASN A 120 4.28 -8.40 -5.17
C ASN A 120 4.69 -7.72 -3.86
N SER A 121 4.01 -6.65 -3.48
CA SER A 121 4.38 -5.90 -2.28
C SER A 121 4.24 -6.69 -1.00
N LYS A 122 3.37 -7.70 -0.99
CA LYS A 122 2.93 -8.43 0.21
C LYS A 122 2.40 -7.45 1.28
N SER A 123 1.91 -6.33 0.83
CA SER A 123 1.48 -5.19 1.64
C SER A 123 0.32 -4.47 0.95
N ALA A 124 0.01 -3.30 1.44
CA ALA A 124 -1.01 -2.40 0.91
C ALA A 124 -0.66 -0.96 1.29
N SER A 125 -1.29 0.01 0.61
CA SER A 125 -1.24 1.41 1.02
C SER A 125 0.19 1.93 1.11
N ILE A 126 0.57 2.41 2.27
CA ILE A 126 1.87 3.06 2.49
C ILE A 126 3.07 2.11 2.36
N GLY A 127 2.84 0.80 2.49
CA GLY A 127 3.88 -0.20 2.24
C GLY A 127 4.33 -0.24 0.79
N GLN A 128 3.39 -0.05 -0.15
CA GLN A 128 3.73 0.06 -1.56
C GLN A 128 4.54 1.33 -1.85
N THR A 129 4.24 2.41 -1.15
CA THR A 129 4.99 3.67 -1.24
C THR A 129 6.46 3.48 -0.85
N LEU A 130 6.72 2.80 0.28
CA LEU A 130 8.07 2.53 0.73
C LEU A 130 8.86 1.68 -0.26
N ILE A 131 8.21 0.69 -0.89
CA ILE A 131 8.84 -0.14 -1.92
C ILE A 131 9.20 0.72 -3.13
N GLY A 132 8.30 1.61 -3.55
CA GLY A 132 8.58 2.56 -4.63
C GLY A 132 9.76 3.48 -4.31
N MET A 133 9.87 3.94 -3.07
CA MET A 133 11.01 4.73 -2.61
C MET A 133 12.32 3.93 -2.68
N LYS A 134 12.27 2.64 -2.34
CA LYS A 134 13.44 1.76 -2.40
C LYS A 134 13.90 1.52 -3.85
N ILE A 135 12.96 1.34 -4.77
CA ILE A 135 13.26 1.22 -6.20
C ILE A 135 13.95 2.50 -6.70
N GLN A 136 13.39 3.66 -6.35
CA GLN A 136 13.95 4.95 -6.72
C GLN A 136 15.38 5.12 -6.19
N GLU A 137 15.61 4.79 -4.94
CA GLU A 137 16.93 4.83 -4.30
C GLU A 137 17.94 3.98 -5.07
N CYS A 138 17.57 2.75 -5.40
CA CYS A 138 18.43 1.83 -6.14
C CYS A 138 18.77 2.34 -7.56
N GLU A 139 17.76 2.86 -8.27
CA GLU A 139 17.96 3.42 -9.60
C GLU A 139 18.85 4.66 -9.58
N GLU A 140 18.65 5.54 -8.61
CA GLU A 140 19.47 6.74 -8.43
C GLU A 140 20.92 6.40 -8.05
N ALA A 141 21.11 5.27 -7.39
CA ALA A 141 22.44 4.74 -7.08
C ALA A 141 23.14 4.07 -8.30
N GLY A 142 22.45 3.98 -9.44
CA GLY A 142 23.00 3.41 -10.65
C GLY A 142 23.01 1.88 -10.69
N TYR A 143 22.17 1.22 -9.89
CA TYR A 143 22.12 -0.25 -9.87
C TYR A 143 21.61 -0.80 -11.20
N SER A 144 22.13 -1.98 -11.59
CA SER A 144 21.57 -2.73 -12.72
C SER A 144 20.15 -3.17 -12.42
N PHE A 145 19.38 -3.48 -13.46
CA PHE A 145 18.01 -4.00 -13.33
C PHE A 145 17.95 -5.20 -12.39
N GLU A 146 18.86 -6.15 -12.57
CA GLU A 146 18.94 -7.36 -11.76
C GLU A 146 19.28 -7.06 -10.30
N LYS A 147 20.16 -6.10 -10.06
CA LYS A 147 20.53 -5.68 -8.69
C LYS A 147 19.39 -4.93 -7.99
N VAL A 148 18.63 -4.15 -8.73
CA VAL A 148 17.42 -3.51 -8.17
C VAL A 148 16.43 -4.58 -7.71
N ILE A 149 16.17 -5.59 -8.53
CA ILE A 149 15.25 -6.69 -8.21
C ILE A 149 15.70 -7.40 -6.93
N GLU A 150 16.95 -7.80 -6.88
CA GLU A 150 17.50 -8.50 -5.71
C GLU A 150 17.41 -7.67 -4.43
N THR A 151 17.78 -6.39 -4.51
CA THR A 151 17.78 -5.47 -3.37
C THR A 151 16.35 -5.21 -2.88
N VAL A 152 15.43 -4.99 -3.80
CA VAL A 152 14.02 -4.70 -3.45
C VAL A 152 13.32 -5.95 -2.93
N ASP A 153 13.60 -7.13 -3.48
CA ASP A 153 13.06 -8.39 -2.95
C ASP A 153 13.50 -8.62 -1.50
N GLU A 154 14.75 -8.35 -1.18
CA GLU A 154 15.26 -8.41 0.19
C GLU A 154 14.54 -7.40 1.10
N TYR A 155 14.34 -6.18 0.60
CA TYR A 155 13.60 -5.14 1.32
C TYR A 155 12.16 -5.57 1.62
N ILE A 156 11.45 -6.13 0.62
CA ILE A 156 10.07 -6.63 0.79
C ILE A 156 10.03 -7.74 1.84
N ALA A 157 10.99 -8.66 1.82
CA ALA A 157 11.06 -9.75 2.79
C ALA A 157 11.22 -9.26 4.24
N GLY A 158 11.83 -8.10 4.44
CA GLY A 158 12.01 -7.50 5.77
C GLY A 158 10.97 -6.45 6.14
N GLN A 159 10.04 -6.12 5.23
CA GLN A 159 9.02 -5.10 5.50
C GLN A 159 7.84 -5.67 6.28
N HIS A 160 7.36 -4.89 7.23
CA HIS A 160 6.16 -5.20 8.01
C HIS A 160 5.10 -4.12 7.83
N THR A 161 3.86 -4.54 7.77
CA THR A 161 2.70 -3.64 7.66
C THR A 161 1.80 -3.82 8.87
N PHE A 162 1.31 -2.72 9.41
CA PHE A 162 0.47 -2.69 10.61
C PHE A 162 -0.71 -1.75 10.37
N PHE A 163 -1.85 -2.04 10.98
CA PHE A 163 -2.94 -1.09 10.91
C PHE A 163 -3.90 -1.23 12.09
N VAL A 164 -4.57 -0.11 12.41
CA VAL A 164 -5.67 -0.02 13.36
C VAL A 164 -6.80 0.74 12.67
N LEU A 165 -7.98 0.15 12.63
CA LEU A 165 -9.18 0.73 12.04
C LEU A 165 -10.27 0.87 13.10
N ASP A 166 -11.19 1.83 12.91
CA ASP A 166 -12.36 1.93 13.78
C ASP A 166 -13.28 0.72 13.64
N ASN A 167 -13.37 0.15 12.41
CA ASN A 167 -14.08 -1.10 12.18
C ASN A 167 -13.43 -1.87 11.03
N LEU A 168 -13.61 -3.17 11.05
CA LEU A 168 -13.05 -4.10 10.05
C LEU A 168 -14.11 -4.60 9.07
N GLU A 169 -15.29 -4.00 9.05
CA GLU A 169 -16.44 -4.51 8.30
C GLU A 169 -16.22 -4.57 6.78
N THR A 170 -15.58 -3.56 6.20
CA THR A 170 -15.30 -3.56 4.75
C THR A 170 -14.37 -4.70 4.38
N LEU A 171 -13.30 -4.90 5.15
CA LEU A 171 -12.37 -6.03 4.95
C LEU A 171 -13.09 -7.38 5.12
N ARG A 172 -13.91 -7.50 6.16
CA ARG A 172 -14.65 -8.74 6.46
C ARG A 172 -15.65 -9.08 5.37
N LYS A 173 -16.50 -8.12 4.99
CA LYS A 173 -17.56 -8.32 3.98
C LYS A 173 -17.00 -8.59 2.60
N ASN A 174 -15.82 -8.08 2.29
CA ASN A 174 -15.14 -8.32 1.03
C ASN A 174 -14.18 -9.53 1.08
N GLY A 175 -14.23 -10.32 2.16
CA GLY A 175 -13.50 -11.59 2.25
C GLY A 175 -12.01 -11.49 2.48
N ARG A 176 -11.48 -10.34 2.91
CA ARG A 176 -10.03 -10.15 3.12
C ARG A 176 -9.55 -10.56 4.52
N LEU A 177 -10.46 -10.99 5.39
CA LEU A 177 -10.14 -11.49 6.73
C LEU A 177 -10.34 -12.99 6.89
N SER A 178 -10.61 -13.72 5.81
CA SER A 178 -10.91 -15.16 5.86
C SER A 178 -9.78 -16.02 6.42
N LYS A 179 -8.54 -15.56 6.31
CA LYS A 179 -7.35 -16.26 6.85
C LYS A 179 -6.94 -15.79 8.25
N VAL A 180 -7.66 -14.84 8.84
CA VAL A 180 -7.40 -14.38 10.21
C VAL A 180 -8.00 -15.36 11.20
N LYS A 181 -7.15 -16.02 11.98
CA LYS A 181 -7.59 -16.96 13.01
C LYS A 181 -8.07 -16.19 14.24
N ALA A 182 -9.22 -16.60 14.78
CA ALA A 182 -9.76 -16.10 16.06
C ALA A 182 -9.80 -14.57 16.15
N LEU A 183 -10.33 -13.92 15.11
CA LEU A 183 -10.53 -12.47 15.16
C LEU A 183 -11.54 -12.13 16.24
N VAL A 184 -11.10 -11.50 17.35
CA VAL A 184 -11.97 -11.04 18.43
C VAL A 184 -12.52 -9.67 18.05
N ALA A 185 -13.61 -9.67 17.29
CA ALA A 185 -14.19 -8.43 16.75
C ALA A 185 -15.51 -8.04 17.41
N SER A 186 -15.97 -8.77 18.40
CA SER A 186 -17.39 -8.69 18.83
C SER A 186 -17.68 -7.82 20.04
N ALA A 187 -16.65 -7.34 20.76
CA ALA A 187 -16.90 -6.48 21.92
C ALA A 187 -16.86 -5.01 21.52
N LEU A 188 -17.88 -4.27 21.88
CA LEU A 188 -17.96 -2.83 21.67
C LEU A 188 -16.71 -2.15 22.26
N LYS A 189 -16.07 -1.27 21.47
CA LYS A 189 -14.84 -0.52 21.81
C LYS A 189 -13.55 -1.33 21.80
N ILE A 190 -13.56 -2.64 21.54
CA ILE A 190 -12.32 -3.38 21.33
C ILE A 190 -11.84 -3.11 19.92
N LYS A 191 -10.61 -2.61 19.81
CA LYS A 191 -9.96 -2.29 18.52
C LYS A 191 -8.77 -3.22 18.32
N PRO A 192 -8.83 -4.12 17.32
CA PRO A 192 -7.71 -5.00 17.02
C PRO A 192 -6.53 -4.22 16.45
N VAL A 193 -5.32 -4.64 16.80
CA VAL A 193 -4.08 -4.24 16.16
C VAL A 193 -3.76 -5.31 15.12
N MET A 194 -3.78 -4.94 13.87
CA MET A 194 -3.60 -5.86 12.75
C MET A 194 -2.22 -5.71 12.14
N GLY A 195 -1.78 -6.74 11.44
CA GLY A 195 -0.50 -6.73 10.76
C GLY A 195 -0.49 -7.64 9.54
N SER A 196 0.66 -7.71 8.89
CA SER A 196 0.89 -8.57 7.73
C SER A 196 1.66 -9.83 8.12
N THR A 197 1.35 -10.93 7.42
CA THR A 197 2.17 -12.16 7.45
C THR A 197 3.27 -12.07 6.40
N ASP A 198 4.23 -12.99 6.45
CA ASP A 198 5.32 -13.07 5.46
C ASP A 198 4.79 -13.33 4.04
N GLU A 199 3.63 -13.96 3.91
CA GLU A 199 3.00 -14.24 2.62
C GLU A 199 2.20 -13.04 2.07
N GLY A 200 1.93 -12.04 2.89
CA GLY A 200 1.12 -10.88 2.49
C GLY A 200 -0.36 -11.00 2.83
N ASN A 201 -0.71 -11.87 3.76
CA ASN A 201 -2.05 -11.96 4.36
C ASN A 201 -2.17 -11.03 5.56
N ILE A 202 -3.39 -10.81 6.02
CA ILE A 202 -3.68 -10.06 7.23
C ILE A 202 -3.70 -11.00 8.43
N CYS A 203 -3.14 -10.54 9.56
CA CYS A 203 -3.21 -11.25 10.84
C CYS A 203 -3.53 -10.28 11.97
N GLN A 204 -4.00 -10.81 13.09
CA GLN A 204 -4.19 -10.02 14.31
C GLN A 204 -2.97 -10.17 15.21
N LEU A 205 -2.43 -9.03 15.68
CA LEU A 205 -1.25 -9.00 16.53
C LEU A 205 -1.59 -8.72 17.99
N ASP A 206 -2.60 -7.89 18.24
CA ASP A 206 -2.97 -7.45 19.58
C ASP A 206 -4.37 -6.84 19.54
N GLN A 207 -4.82 -6.29 20.64
CA GLN A 207 -6.07 -5.55 20.74
C GLN A 207 -6.03 -4.62 21.93
N ALA A 208 -6.88 -3.60 21.93
CA ALA A 208 -7.02 -2.69 23.04
C ALA A 208 -8.44 -2.14 23.11
N ARG A 209 -8.80 -1.63 24.26
CA ARG A 209 -10.08 -0.95 24.46
C ARG A 209 -9.93 0.52 24.05
N GLY A 210 -10.53 0.89 22.94
CA GLY A 210 -10.48 2.22 22.37
C GLY A 210 -9.32 2.44 21.41
N ILE A 211 -9.49 3.41 20.51
CA ILE A 211 -8.58 3.64 19.40
C ILE A 211 -7.20 4.14 19.84
N ASN A 212 -7.14 5.04 20.81
CA ASN A 212 -5.86 5.61 21.24
C ASN A 212 -4.96 4.56 21.91
N LYS A 213 -5.56 3.69 22.74
CA LYS A 213 -4.81 2.57 23.34
C LYS A 213 -4.35 1.56 22.30
N ALA A 214 -5.18 1.31 21.28
CA ALA A 214 -4.80 0.42 20.18
C ALA A 214 -3.62 1.00 19.40
N LEU A 215 -3.60 2.30 19.12
CA LEU A 215 -2.49 2.96 18.45
C LEU A 215 -1.19 2.87 19.27
N VAL A 216 -1.26 3.04 20.58
CA VAL A 216 -0.10 2.90 21.47
C VAL A 216 0.42 1.45 21.47
N LYS A 217 -0.49 0.47 21.54
CA LYS A 217 -0.11 -0.94 21.44
C LYS A 217 0.51 -1.27 20.08
N MET A 218 -0.03 -0.70 19.01
CA MET A 218 0.56 -0.85 17.68
C MET A 218 1.98 -0.31 17.64
N ALA A 219 2.23 0.86 18.22
CA ALA A 219 3.58 1.42 18.32
C ALA A 219 4.55 0.46 19.03
N GLY A 220 4.09 -0.20 20.10
CA GLY A 220 4.86 -1.24 20.80
C GLY A 220 5.18 -2.44 19.91
N GLN A 221 4.20 -2.93 19.17
CA GLN A 221 4.39 -4.04 18.21
C GLN A 221 5.37 -3.66 17.11
N ILE A 222 5.28 -2.45 16.58
CA ILE A 222 6.19 -1.94 15.55
C ILE A 222 7.63 -1.90 16.09
N ALA A 223 7.83 -1.32 17.28
CA ALA A 223 9.15 -1.22 17.90
C ALA A 223 9.77 -2.60 18.16
N GLU A 224 8.97 -3.56 18.60
CA GLU A 224 9.41 -4.93 18.88
C GLU A 224 9.88 -5.66 17.60
N LYS A 225 9.19 -5.43 16.49
CA LYS A 225 9.46 -6.13 15.23
C LYS A 225 10.49 -5.42 14.34
N THR A 226 10.81 -4.17 14.60
CA THR A 226 11.72 -3.39 13.76
C THR A 226 13.16 -3.58 14.20
N GLN A 227 13.99 -4.08 13.28
CA GLN A 227 15.43 -4.21 13.48
C GLN A 227 16.14 -3.09 12.72
N ASN A 228 17.28 -2.62 13.29
CA ASN A 228 18.08 -1.56 12.67
C ASN A 228 17.24 -0.32 12.32
N SER A 229 16.40 0.10 13.26
CA SER A 229 15.43 1.16 13.04
C SER A 229 16.06 2.49 12.58
N GLU A 230 17.26 2.79 13.06
CA GLU A 230 17.98 4.01 12.70
C GLU A 230 18.31 4.11 11.20
N GLU A 231 18.31 2.99 10.50
CA GLU A 231 18.57 2.92 9.06
C GLU A 231 17.28 2.94 8.24
N LYS A 232 16.12 2.90 8.89
CA LYS A 232 14.83 2.69 8.22
C LYS A 232 13.96 3.93 8.17
N VAL A 233 13.30 4.07 7.03
CA VAL A 233 12.19 5.01 6.87
C VAL A 233 10.91 4.26 7.24
N LEU A 234 10.13 4.85 8.15
CA LEU A 234 8.81 4.37 8.50
C LEU A 234 7.78 5.27 7.84
N ALA A 235 6.70 4.69 7.34
CA ALA A 235 5.67 5.48 6.68
C ALA A 235 4.30 5.19 7.29
N ILE A 236 3.50 6.26 7.42
CA ILE A 236 2.15 6.23 7.98
C ILE A 236 1.19 6.79 6.94
N SER A 237 0.10 6.08 6.68
CA SER A 237 -1.05 6.64 5.97
C SER A 237 -2.25 6.69 6.92
N HIS A 238 -3.09 7.69 6.75
CA HIS A 238 -4.29 7.86 7.57
C HIS A 238 -5.47 8.27 6.70
N CYS A 239 -6.65 7.83 7.08
CA CYS A 239 -7.88 8.21 6.42
C CYS A 239 -8.60 9.25 7.27
N ASN A 240 -8.46 10.52 6.91
CA ASN A 240 -9.13 11.64 7.56
C ASN A 240 -8.90 11.73 9.08
N CYS A 241 -7.69 11.40 9.54
CA CYS A 241 -7.38 11.39 10.98
C CYS A 241 -5.93 11.78 11.26
N HIS A 242 -5.52 12.93 10.75
CA HIS A 242 -4.13 13.42 10.90
C HIS A 242 -3.65 13.43 12.35
N GLU A 243 -4.53 13.78 13.31
CA GLU A 243 -4.19 13.79 14.73
C GLU A 243 -3.76 12.41 15.25
N ARG A 244 -4.44 11.34 14.80
CA ARG A 244 -4.08 9.96 15.15
C ARG A 244 -2.72 9.58 14.57
N ALA A 245 -2.44 10.00 13.33
CA ALA A 245 -1.15 9.76 12.70
C ALA A 245 -0.02 10.45 13.48
N ILE A 246 -0.21 11.68 13.92
CA ILE A 246 0.78 12.42 14.70
C ILE A 246 0.97 11.80 16.11
N LEU A 247 -0.11 11.37 16.75
CA LEU A 247 -0.01 10.65 18.03
C LEU A 247 0.86 9.41 17.88
N LEU A 248 0.63 8.63 16.82
CA LEU A 248 1.42 7.44 16.53
C LEU A 248 2.88 7.78 16.21
N LYS A 249 3.11 8.79 15.38
CA LYS A 249 4.45 9.27 15.04
C LYS A 249 5.24 9.61 16.32
N ASN A 250 4.63 10.38 17.22
CA ASN A 250 5.27 10.77 18.48
C ASN A 250 5.58 9.56 19.36
N ALA A 251 4.65 8.62 19.48
CA ALA A 251 4.85 7.40 20.24
C ALA A 251 6.00 6.56 19.68
N LEU A 252 6.12 6.47 18.36
CA LEU A 252 7.20 5.73 17.69
C LEU A 252 8.56 6.40 17.90
N GLN A 253 8.62 7.72 17.82
CA GLN A 253 9.86 8.48 18.03
C GLN A 253 10.40 8.33 19.46
N GLU A 254 9.51 8.16 20.43
CA GLU A 254 9.92 7.89 21.82
C GLU A 254 10.47 6.48 22.02
N LYS A 255 10.06 5.52 21.19
CA LYS A 255 10.41 4.12 21.35
C LYS A 255 11.69 3.72 20.63
N MET A 256 12.00 4.35 19.49
CA MET A 256 13.15 3.96 18.67
C MET A 256 13.61 5.09 17.76
N PRO A 257 14.92 5.15 17.47
CA PRO A 257 15.42 6.06 16.45
C PRO A 257 15.00 5.55 15.05
N LEU A 258 14.61 6.46 14.19
CA LEU A 258 14.24 6.19 12.79
C LEU A 258 14.98 7.17 11.89
N LYS A 259 15.35 6.71 10.68
CA LYS A 259 15.98 7.56 9.68
C LYS A 259 15.05 8.70 9.26
N ASN A 260 13.78 8.39 9.03
CA ASN A 260 12.73 9.36 8.69
C ASN A 260 11.35 8.75 8.93
N ILE A 261 10.34 9.60 9.06
CA ILE A 261 8.94 9.20 9.10
C ILE A 261 8.18 10.00 8.04
N VAL A 262 7.51 9.28 7.14
CA VAL A 262 6.66 9.86 6.10
C VAL A 262 5.20 9.71 6.54
N VAL A 263 4.40 10.77 6.41
CA VAL A 263 2.96 10.75 6.73
C VAL A 263 2.18 11.23 5.51
N LEU A 264 1.26 10.41 5.02
CA LEU A 264 0.43 10.70 3.85
C LEU A 264 -1.05 10.43 4.14
N ASP A 265 -1.92 11.10 3.39
CA ASP A 265 -3.34 10.77 3.34
C ASP A 265 -3.54 9.48 2.53
N THR A 266 -4.53 8.68 2.91
CA THR A 266 -4.91 7.50 2.11
C THR A 266 -5.51 7.92 0.76
N ALA A 267 -5.16 7.17 -0.29
CA ALA A 267 -5.82 7.24 -1.59
C ALA A 267 -7.17 6.46 -1.55
N GLY A 268 -7.80 6.23 -2.70
CA GLY A 268 -9.16 5.71 -2.75
C GLY A 268 -9.34 4.29 -2.21
N VAL A 269 -8.54 3.34 -2.67
CA VAL A 269 -8.65 1.95 -2.22
C VAL A 269 -8.37 1.86 -0.73
N SER A 270 -7.32 2.50 -0.27
CA SER A 270 -6.95 2.52 1.15
C SER A 270 -8.04 3.17 2.00
N SER A 271 -8.62 4.28 1.52
CA SER A 271 -9.75 4.95 2.22
C SER A 271 -10.97 4.04 2.31
N MET A 272 -11.26 3.27 1.27
CA MET A 272 -12.38 2.34 1.27
C MET A 272 -12.24 1.25 2.33
N TYR A 273 -11.06 0.64 2.42
CA TYR A 273 -10.82 -0.45 3.38
C TYR A 273 -10.51 0.04 4.79
N ALA A 274 -9.78 1.15 4.93
CA ALA A 274 -9.47 1.73 6.23
C ALA A 274 -10.67 2.39 6.90
N ASN A 275 -11.57 2.93 6.10
CA ASN A 275 -12.67 3.78 6.54
C ASN A 275 -12.17 5.04 7.25
N ASP A 276 -13.09 5.95 7.55
CA ASP A 276 -12.78 7.19 8.29
C ASP A 276 -12.14 6.85 9.64
N GLY A 277 -10.96 7.35 9.87
CA GLY A 277 -10.24 7.16 11.13
C GLY A 277 -9.20 6.05 11.14
N GLY A 278 -9.02 5.31 10.04
CA GLY A 278 -8.02 4.24 9.97
C GLY A 278 -6.59 4.75 9.82
N VAL A 279 -5.65 4.03 10.43
CA VAL A 279 -4.20 4.33 10.36
C VAL A 279 -3.45 3.08 9.93
N ILE A 280 -2.58 3.23 8.93
CA ILE A 280 -1.79 2.15 8.36
C ILE A 280 -0.32 2.54 8.43
N VAL A 281 0.55 1.60 8.82
CA VAL A 281 1.98 1.83 8.97
C VAL A 281 2.76 0.74 8.24
N ALA A 282 3.88 1.12 7.66
CA ALA A 282 4.85 0.18 7.11
C ALA A 282 6.27 0.58 7.50
N VAL A 283 7.09 -0.41 7.73
CA VAL A 283 8.51 -0.22 8.06
C VAL A 283 9.34 -1.45 7.74
#